data_9d130d34bb577263f543b0e11fbd6638
#
_entry.id   9d130d34bb577263f543b0e11fbd6638
#
_cell.length_a   1.000
_cell.length_b   1.000
_cell.length_c   1.000
_cell.angle_alpha   90.00
_cell.angle_beta   90.00
_cell.angle_gamma   90.00
#
_symmetry.space_group_name_H-M   'P 1'
#
loop_
_entity.id
_entity.type
_entity.pdbx_description
1 polymer ?
#
loop_
_entity_poly.entity_id
_entity_poly.type
_entity_poly.pdbx_seq_one_letter_code
_entity_poly.pdbx_strand_id
1 'polypeptide(L)'
;MAQRVGNPVIYNMPAAASYAGSVAYQAADLIGGIIVHDGTGNVTATLPTAAQMRAAMGMFGSAARVGDTIYCLITNGANASGGITLALGAGGSFDANQGGGSRAIPFATSKTVLLRMTNVTPGAEAYVIYS
;
A
#
# COMPACT_ATOMS: atom_id res chain seq x y z
N MET A 1 -34.02 -13.84 -19.30
CA MET A 1 -33.08 -13.41 -18.23
C MET A 1 -32.63 -11.99 -18.52
N ALA A 2 -32.82 -11.12 -17.56
CA ALA A 2 -32.38 -9.75 -17.72
C ALA A 2 -30.84 -9.75 -17.83
N GLN A 3 -30.35 -9.20 -18.91
CA GLN A 3 -28.94 -9.05 -19.11
C GLN A 3 -28.43 -7.89 -18.26
N ARG A 4 -27.49 -8.15 -17.40
CA ARG A 4 -26.86 -7.09 -16.63
C ARG A 4 -25.94 -6.28 -17.51
N VAL A 5 -26.15 -4.98 -17.54
CA VAL A 5 -25.19 -4.05 -18.10
C VAL A 5 -24.13 -3.81 -17.01
N GLY A 6 -22.97 -4.41 -17.19
CA GLY A 6 -21.91 -4.34 -16.20
C GLY A 6 -22.14 -5.28 -15.01
N ASN A 7 -21.52 -6.43 -15.02
CA ASN A 7 -21.48 -7.28 -13.85
C ASN A 7 -20.67 -6.59 -12.73
N PRO A 8 -21.20 -6.51 -11.50
CA PRO A 8 -20.39 -6.03 -10.39
C PRO A 8 -19.23 -7.01 -10.20
N VAL A 9 -18.03 -6.47 -10.11
CA VAL A 9 -16.84 -7.23 -9.73
C VAL A 9 -16.82 -7.29 -8.20
N ILE A 10 -16.98 -8.49 -7.67
CA ILE A 10 -16.92 -8.73 -6.23
C ILE A 10 -15.54 -9.27 -5.93
N TYR A 11 -14.76 -8.51 -5.17
CA TYR A 11 -13.46 -8.94 -4.68
C TYR A 11 -13.64 -9.58 -3.31
N ASN A 12 -13.15 -10.81 -3.18
CA ASN A 12 -13.04 -11.44 -1.86
C ASN A 12 -11.71 -11.04 -1.25
N MET A 13 -11.73 -9.97 -0.47
CA MET A 13 -10.54 -9.45 0.19
C MET A 13 -10.37 -10.10 1.56
N PRO A 14 -9.14 -10.35 2.00
CA PRO A 14 -8.88 -10.76 3.38
C PRO A 14 -9.29 -9.66 4.35
N ALA A 15 -9.36 -10.00 5.65
CA ALA A 15 -9.56 -9.00 6.68
C ALA A 15 -8.49 -7.92 6.62
N ALA A 16 -8.87 -6.68 6.90
CA ALA A 16 -7.93 -5.57 6.94
C ALA A 16 -6.83 -5.82 7.98
N ALA A 17 -5.59 -5.53 7.64
CA ALA A 17 -4.50 -5.51 8.60
C ALA A 17 -4.72 -4.35 9.58
N SER A 18 -4.45 -4.56 10.86
CA SER A 18 -4.65 -3.56 11.91
C SER A 18 -3.38 -3.35 12.70
N TYR A 19 -3.01 -2.09 12.90
CA TYR A 19 -1.81 -1.69 13.63
C TYR A 19 -2.12 -0.53 14.57
N ALA A 20 -1.37 -0.45 15.67
CA ALA A 20 -1.54 0.61 16.67
C ALA A 20 -0.32 1.53 16.81
N GLY A 21 0.85 1.13 16.37
CA GLY A 21 2.10 1.89 16.51
C GLY A 21 2.88 1.98 15.21
N SER A 22 4.10 2.49 15.30
CA SER A 22 5.03 2.46 14.18
C SER A 22 5.30 1.02 13.76
N VAL A 23 5.27 0.76 12.47
CA VAL A 23 5.33 -0.60 11.92
C VAL A 23 5.97 -0.61 10.53
N ALA A 24 6.56 -1.74 10.18
CA ALA A 24 6.88 -2.06 8.80
C ALA A 24 5.75 -2.94 8.24
N TYR A 25 5.03 -2.44 7.24
CA TYR A 25 3.97 -3.20 6.60
C TYR A 25 4.53 -4.45 5.91
N GLN A 26 3.78 -5.53 6.00
CA GLN A 26 4.04 -6.71 5.19
C GLN A 26 3.55 -6.47 3.75
N ALA A 27 4.20 -7.11 2.77
CA ALA A 27 3.72 -7.04 1.40
C ALA A 27 2.27 -7.57 1.27
N ALA A 28 1.92 -8.60 2.04
CA ALA A 28 0.57 -9.13 2.08
C ALA A 28 -0.48 -8.12 2.58
N ASP A 29 -0.10 -7.19 3.45
CA ASP A 29 -1.01 -6.14 3.93
C ASP A 29 -1.41 -5.21 2.79
N LEU A 30 -0.46 -4.81 1.97
CA LEU A 30 -0.73 -3.95 0.81
C LEU A 30 -1.56 -4.69 -0.25
N ILE A 31 -1.22 -5.93 -0.52
CA ILE A 31 -1.97 -6.78 -1.46
C ILE A 31 -3.38 -7.05 -0.95
N GLY A 32 -3.56 -7.13 0.38
CA GLY A 32 -4.86 -7.22 1.01
C GLY A 32 -5.75 -6.00 0.77
N GLY A 33 -5.17 -4.86 0.44
CA GLY A 33 -5.86 -3.69 -0.07
C GLY A 33 -6.39 -2.72 0.99
N ILE A 34 -6.45 -3.10 2.25
CA ILE A 34 -6.91 -2.23 3.35
C ILE A 34 -6.03 -2.43 4.57
N ILE A 35 -5.48 -1.32 5.07
CA ILE A 35 -4.72 -1.27 6.32
C ILE A 35 -5.37 -0.24 7.24
N VAL A 36 -5.58 -0.61 8.49
CA VAL A 36 -6.17 0.26 9.51
C VAL A 36 -5.12 0.53 10.59
N HIS A 37 -4.90 1.80 10.89
CA HIS A 37 -4.19 2.24 12.08
C HIS A 37 -5.20 2.78 13.10
N ASP A 38 -5.14 2.28 14.31
CA ASP A 38 -6.00 2.70 15.41
C ASP A 38 -5.16 2.89 16.68
N GLY A 39 -4.14 3.71 16.58
CA GLY A 39 -3.23 4.01 17.68
C GLY A 39 -3.17 5.50 18.01
N THR A 40 -2.66 5.80 19.20
CA THR A 40 -2.46 7.18 19.66
C THR A 40 -1.06 7.68 19.31
N GLY A 41 -0.95 8.96 18.99
CA GLY A 41 0.33 9.62 18.70
C GLY A 41 0.77 9.49 17.25
N ASN A 42 1.83 10.19 16.93
CA ASN A 42 2.44 10.12 15.59
C ASN A 42 3.17 8.80 15.39
N VAL A 43 2.92 8.15 14.28
CA VAL A 43 3.54 6.87 13.92
C VAL A 43 4.21 6.95 12.57
N THR A 44 5.23 6.13 12.38
CA THR A 44 5.85 5.92 11.06
C THR A 44 5.48 4.53 10.57
N ALA A 45 4.91 4.47 9.37
CA ALA A 45 4.61 3.23 8.68
C ALA A 45 5.55 3.07 7.49
N THR A 46 6.40 2.06 7.56
CA THR A 46 7.38 1.77 6.51
C THR A 46 6.80 0.79 5.52
N LEU A 47 6.83 1.15 4.26
CA LEU A 47 6.38 0.28 3.17
C LEU A 47 7.35 -0.90 2.98
N PRO A 48 6.87 -2.04 2.46
CA PRO A 48 7.74 -3.18 2.16
C PRO A 48 8.85 -2.81 1.19
N THR A 49 9.94 -3.59 1.22
CA THR A 49 10.98 -3.44 0.20
C THR A 49 10.47 -3.85 -1.18
N ALA A 50 11.08 -3.34 -2.23
CA ALA A 50 10.71 -3.70 -3.59
C ALA A 50 10.91 -5.21 -3.86
N ALA A 51 11.92 -5.82 -3.25
CA ALA A 51 12.13 -7.27 -3.32
C ALA A 51 10.99 -8.06 -2.67
N GLN A 52 10.51 -7.61 -1.50
CA GLN A 52 9.35 -8.23 -0.84
C GLN A 52 8.08 -8.08 -1.66
N MET A 53 7.86 -6.91 -2.25
CA MET A 53 6.70 -6.69 -3.13
C MET A 53 6.77 -7.57 -4.38
N ARG A 54 7.93 -7.64 -5.03
CA ARG A 54 8.12 -8.53 -6.18
C ARG A 54 7.80 -9.98 -5.83
N ALA A 55 8.32 -10.48 -4.74
CA ALA A 55 8.09 -11.86 -4.31
C ALA A 55 6.61 -12.12 -4.02
N ALA A 56 5.94 -11.22 -3.32
CA ALA A 56 4.52 -11.36 -2.97
C ALA A 56 3.61 -11.27 -4.21
N MET A 57 3.87 -10.34 -5.12
CA MET A 57 3.11 -10.20 -6.36
C MET A 57 3.28 -11.40 -7.29
N GLY A 58 4.44 -12.04 -7.29
CA GLY A 58 4.72 -13.24 -8.07
C GLY A 58 3.97 -14.50 -7.59
N MET A 59 3.34 -14.46 -6.40
CA MET A 59 2.56 -15.58 -5.86
C MET A 59 1.19 -15.76 -6.54
N PHE A 60 0.80 -14.87 -7.43
CA PHE A 60 -0.50 -14.93 -8.13
C PHE A 60 -0.45 -15.68 -9.46
N GLY A 61 0.45 -16.66 -9.61
CA GLY A 61 0.49 -17.57 -10.75
C GLY A 61 1.41 -17.15 -11.89
N SER A 62 1.96 -15.95 -11.86
CA SER A 62 2.99 -15.48 -12.79
C SER A 62 3.96 -14.56 -12.08
N ALA A 63 5.22 -14.54 -12.54
CA ALA A 63 6.22 -13.64 -11.99
C ALA A 63 5.78 -12.18 -12.10
N ALA A 64 6.13 -11.36 -11.09
CA ALA A 64 5.89 -9.93 -11.13
C ALA A 64 6.58 -9.28 -12.34
N ARG A 65 5.94 -8.29 -12.93
CA ARG A 65 6.39 -7.58 -14.12
C ARG A 65 6.50 -6.10 -13.85
N VAL A 66 7.32 -5.43 -14.63
CA VAL A 66 7.31 -3.96 -14.69
C VAL A 66 5.91 -3.48 -15.08
N GLY A 67 5.36 -2.54 -14.33
CA GLY A 67 4.02 -2.02 -14.52
C GLY A 67 2.95 -2.68 -13.67
N ASP A 68 3.23 -3.83 -13.05
CA ASP A 68 2.30 -4.42 -12.09
C ASP A 68 2.06 -3.44 -10.94
N THR A 69 0.80 -3.27 -10.60
CA THR A 69 0.34 -2.20 -9.72
C THR A 69 -0.64 -2.75 -8.71
N ILE A 70 -0.55 -2.28 -7.48
CA ILE A 70 -1.52 -2.56 -6.42
C ILE A 70 -2.06 -1.26 -5.85
N TYR A 71 -3.32 -1.31 -5.41
CA TYR A 71 -3.97 -0.27 -4.63
C TYR A 71 -4.10 -0.70 -3.19
N CYS A 72 -3.80 0.19 -2.27
CA CYS A 72 -4.04 -0.04 -0.86
C CYS A 72 -4.64 1.22 -0.23
N LEU A 73 -5.74 1.05 0.49
CA LEU A 73 -6.33 2.10 1.32
C LEU A 73 -5.71 2.00 2.71
N ILE A 74 -5.11 3.07 3.17
CA ILE A 74 -4.59 3.18 4.54
C ILE A 74 -5.46 4.16 5.30
N THR A 75 -6.12 3.67 6.35
CA THR A 75 -7.01 4.46 7.20
C THR A 75 -6.32 4.77 8.52
N ASN A 76 -6.29 6.04 8.89
CA ASN A 76 -5.86 6.46 10.22
C ASN A 76 -7.11 6.68 11.07
N GLY A 77 -7.28 5.83 12.08
CA GLY A 77 -8.49 5.79 12.89
C GLY A 77 -8.72 7.05 13.73
N ALA A 78 -9.96 7.21 14.16
CA ALA A 78 -10.45 8.44 14.77
C ALA A 78 -10.08 8.62 16.26
N ASN A 79 -9.48 7.63 16.88
CA ASN A 79 -9.23 7.68 18.34
C ASN A 79 -7.94 8.38 18.72
N ALA A 80 -7.25 8.95 17.76
CA ALA A 80 -5.92 9.41 17.98
C ALA A 80 -5.73 10.88 17.68
N SER A 81 -4.75 11.43 18.30
CA SER A 81 -4.28 12.79 18.10
C SER A 81 -3.07 12.85 17.17
N GLY A 82 -2.74 11.79 16.45
CA GLY A 82 -1.51 11.73 15.69
C GLY A 82 -1.69 11.35 14.23
N GLY A 83 -0.72 11.68 13.40
CA GLY A 83 -0.67 11.33 11.99
C GLY A 83 0.21 10.12 11.71
N ILE A 84 -0.05 9.47 10.59
CA ILE A 84 0.86 8.45 10.04
C ILE A 84 1.78 9.15 9.04
N THR A 85 3.08 8.88 9.14
CA THR A 85 4.05 9.26 8.12
C THR A 85 4.48 7.99 7.39
N LEU A 86 4.27 7.96 6.07
CA LEU A 86 4.73 6.85 5.24
C LEU A 86 6.23 6.98 4.98
N ALA A 87 6.97 5.91 5.22
CA ALA A 87 8.37 5.78 4.87
C ALA A 87 8.53 4.70 3.79
N LEU A 88 9.56 4.83 2.98
CA LEU A 88 9.84 3.88 1.90
C LEU A 88 10.65 2.69 2.42
N GLY A 89 10.33 1.51 1.89
CA GLY A 89 11.25 0.38 1.94
C GLY A 89 12.35 0.50 0.89
N ALA A 90 13.38 -0.33 1.00
CA ALA A 90 14.49 -0.34 0.04
C ALA A 90 13.97 -0.58 -1.40
N GLY A 91 14.46 0.19 -2.34
CA GLY A 91 14.03 0.17 -3.73
C GLY A 91 12.78 0.98 -4.03
N GLY A 92 12.13 1.56 -3.02
CA GLY A 92 10.96 2.42 -3.21
C GLY A 92 11.33 3.87 -3.47
N SER A 93 10.46 4.57 -4.19
CA SER A 93 10.47 6.02 -4.36
C SER A 93 9.07 6.57 -4.38
N PHE A 94 8.90 7.85 -4.01
CA PHE A 94 7.66 8.57 -4.26
C PHE A 94 7.73 9.22 -5.63
N ASP A 95 6.59 9.33 -6.30
CA ASP A 95 6.53 10.01 -7.59
C ASP A 95 7.00 11.47 -7.44
N ALA A 96 7.93 11.87 -8.31
CA ALA A 96 8.57 13.18 -8.25
C ALA A 96 7.60 14.36 -8.48
N ASN A 97 6.48 14.08 -9.15
CA ASN A 97 5.49 15.11 -9.48
C ASN A 97 4.53 15.41 -8.32
N GLN A 98 4.61 14.68 -7.24
CA GLN A 98 3.68 14.82 -6.12
C GLN A 98 4.18 15.75 -5.01
N GLY A 99 5.13 16.59 -5.27
CA GLY A 99 5.53 17.68 -4.37
C GLY A 99 5.49 17.34 -2.88
N GLY A 100 6.37 16.51 -2.42
CA GLY A 100 6.76 16.30 -1.00
C GLY A 100 5.69 16.16 0.10
N GLY A 101 4.45 16.52 -0.16
CA GLY A 101 3.39 16.60 0.86
C GLY A 101 2.54 15.35 1.06
N SER A 102 2.68 14.36 0.22
CA SER A 102 1.77 13.21 0.20
C SER A 102 2.16 12.05 1.12
N ARG A 103 3.11 12.24 2.01
CA ARG A 103 3.60 11.19 2.91
C ARG A 103 2.82 11.08 4.20
N ALA A 104 2.04 12.09 4.52
CA ALA A 104 1.29 12.14 5.77
C ALA A 104 -0.15 11.69 5.57
N ILE A 105 -0.66 10.94 6.54
CA ILE A 105 -2.07 10.60 6.66
C ILE A 105 -2.54 11.17 8.00
N PRO A 106 -3.21 12.33 8.01
CA PRO A 106 -3.71 12.92 9.23
C PRO A 106 -4.70 11.98 9.94
N PHE A 107 -4.87 12.17 11.25
CA PHE A 107 -5.84 11.38 12.00
C PHE A 107 -7.26 11.55 11.43
N ALA A 108 -8.07 10.53 11.59
CA ALA A 108 -9.44 10.46 11.07
C ALA A 108 -9.56 10.65 9.54
N THR A 109 -8.49 10.37 8.81
CA THR A 109 -8.48 10.40 7.35
C THR A 109 -7.99 9.09 6.77
N SER A 110 -8.19 8.92 5.47
CA SER A 110 -7.68 7.78 4.71
C SER A 110 -6.91 8.26 3.50
N LYS A 111 -5.97 7.45 3.05
CA LYS A 111 -5.21 7.71 1.82
C LYS A 111 -5.12 6.43 0.99
N THR A 112 -5.41 6.55 -0.28
CA THR A 112 -5.14 5.50 -1.25
C THR A 112 -3.70 5.61 -1.72
N VAL A 113 -2.98 4.51 -1.62
CA VAL A 113 -1.60 4.38 -2.09
C VAL A 113 -1.61 3.44 -3.29
N LEU A 114 -1.04 3.87 -4.38
CA LEU A 114 -0.82 3.07 -5.56
C LEU A 114 0.67 2.79 -5.68
N LEU A 115 1.03 1.50 -5.63
CA LEU A 115 2.41 1.05 -5.79
C LEU A 115 2.55 0.40 -7.17
N ARG A 116 3.49 0.91 -7.97
CA ARG A 116 3.77 0.38 -9.31
C ARG A 116 5.20 -0.10 -9.38
N MET A 117 5.42 -1.36 -9.79
CA MET A 117 6.76 -1.91 -10.00
C MET A 117 7.40 -1.26 -11.23
N THR A 118 8.61 -0.76 -11.05
CA THR A 118 9.41 -0.14 -12.12
C THR A 118 10.61 -0.96 -12.52
N ASN A 119 11.07 -1.85 -11.64
CA ASN A 119 12.12 -2.81 -11.94
C ASN A 119 11.86 -4.10 -11.15
N VAL A 120 11.94 -5.24 -11.81
CA VAL A 120 11.75 -6.57 -11.21
C VAL A 120 13.00 -7.45 -11.29
N THR A 121 14.13 -6.90 -11.68
CA THR A 121 15.40 -7.63 -11.74
C THR A 121 15.88 -7.95 -10.32
N PRO A 122 16.19 -9.22 -10.00
CA PRO A 122 16.71 -9.59 -8.69
C PRO A 122 17.94 -8.76 -8.29
N GLY A 123 17.89 -8.18 -7.11
CA GLY A 123 18.92 -7.29 -6.57
C GLY A 123 18.85 -5.83 -7.05
N ALA A 124 17.93 -5.52 -7.97
CA ALA A 124 17.70 -4.17 -8.47
C ALA A 124 16.20 -3.81 -8.50
N GLU A 125 15.38 -4.52 -7.71
CA GLU A 125 13.95 -4.29 -7.67
C GLU A 125 13.65 -2.85 -7.26
N ALA A 126 12.64 -2.27 -7.89
CA ALA A 126 12.20 -0.91 -7.59
C ALA A 126 10.69 -0.74 -7.79
N TYR A 127 10.11 0.16 -7.02
CA TYR A 127 8.73 0.62 -7.20
C TYR A 127 8.61 2.13 -7.02
N VAL A 128 7.55 2.68 -7.55
CA VAL A 128 7.14 4.08 -7.35
C VAL A 128 5.77 4.09 -6.66
N ILE A 129 5.63 4.99 -5.70
CA ILE A 129 4.38 5.26 -4.98
C ILE A 129 3.72 6.51 -5.54
N TYR A 130 2.46 6.36 -5.87
CA TYR A 130 1.53 7.46 -6.17
C TYR A 130 0.49 7.53 -5.05
N SER A 131 0.30 8.69 -4.50
CA SER A 131 -0.65 8.85 -3.38
C SER A 131 -1.30 10.22 -3.32
#